data_9feeb434344a03d6f65d356c1a0f88b0
#
_entry.id   9feeb434344a03d6f65d356c1a0f88b0
#
_cell.length_a   1.000
_cell.length_b   1.000
_cell.length_c   1.000
_cell.angle_alpha   90.00
_cell.angle_beta   90.00
_cell.angle_gamma   90.00
#
_symmetry.space_group_name_H-M   'P 1'
#
loop_
_entity.id
_entity.type
_entity.pdbx_description
1 polymer ?
#
loop_
_entity_poly.entity_id
_entity_poly.type
_entity_poly.pdbx_seq_one_letter_code
_entity_poly.pdbx_strand_id
1 'polypeptide(L)'
;MKAACAISIGVLATGVAAQTGGNVFEPQNFNISAALENLGVDVPTLPKPADTLHPRSSDAQCSHACAALTVLFGSDKILAEGATAYSDFTGAYWSAQQGSLRPSCVFKPTRTLDVSILVLAARLYQCPFAVKGGGHAAWAGASSIEDGITVSLENFKQAVVAADKQTVDIGPGLRWIDVYKAVEKDSLSVAGGRMAPVGVPGLILGGGISHFASKRGWACDNVASFELVTASGFAINVSATSYPDLYWALRGGGNNFGIVTNFKLDAFPLGQMWGGQRVYLEDATPAVLDAIYEFTVSGSVKDEDAAQIVTFASAPGTGKVSFANLHYAKPIANASVFSSWSNITAIDDTTDLRPMSGMADLLNQGAPGPGAYQTWWGISLKMDRPLLQFIVDTFYAQEATVAGVEKILLIMAVQPITKSAAKAMQKNGGNALGIDPENGPYFVLNFNAAWNNKEDEAKFHTVIANIINLVKAEAQRRNLDNDFVYLNYASEYQDPIGSYGLKNKQRLMEISKRYDPKQVFQYLQPGGFKLVKGAPNRNTPNVSLARGNEL
;
A
#
# COMPACT_ATOMS: atom_id res chain seq x y z
N MET A 1 -9.79 -53.20 -3.02
CA MET A 1 -9.09 -52.76 -1.83
C MET A 1 -7.69 -52.23 -2.21
N LYS A 2 -7.53 -50.95 -2.39
CA LYS A 2 -6.21 -50.29 -2.53
C LYS A 2 -6.15 -49.26 -1.41
N ALA A 3 -5.25 -49.51 -0.45
CA ALA A 3 -5.02 -48.64 0.70
C ALA A 3 -4.33 -47.36 0.21
N ALA A 4 -4.95 -46.21 0.50
CA ALA A 4 -4.35 -44.91 0.33
C ALA A 4 -3.42 -44.67 1.52
N CYS A 5 -2.12 -44.60 1.26
CA CYS A 5 -1.10 -44.23 2.24
C CYS A 5 -1.10 -42.69 2.37
N ALA A 6 -1.67 -42.18 3.44
CA ALA A 6 -1.57 -40.77 3.80
C ALA A 6 -0.18 -40.53 4.38
N ILE A 7 0.70 -39.88 3.63
CA ILE A 7 2.00 -39.40 4.12
C ILE A 7 1.76 -38.09 4.87
N SER A 8 1.74 -38.19 6.18
CA SER A 8 1.82 -37.01 7.06
C SER A 8 3.23 -36.43 6.94
N ILE A 9 3.37 -35.32 6.21
CA ILE A 9 4.61 -34.54 6.22
C ILE A 9 4.64 -33.80 7.55
N GLY A 10 5.31 -34.39 8.53
CA GLY A 10 5.68 -33.70 9.75
C GLY A 10 6.65 -32.59 9.40
N VAL A 11 6.23 -31.34 9.61
CA VAL A 11 7.11 -30.18 9.60
C VAL A 11 8.07 -30.37 10.76
N LEU A 12 9.29 -30.83 10.49
CA LEU A 12 10.41 -30.74 11.43
C LEU A 12 10.81 -29.26 11.53
N ALA A 13 10.07 -28.54 12.39
CA ALA A 13 10.58 -27.32 12.99
C ALA A 13 11.71 -27.74 13.92
N THR A 14 12.93 -27.90 13.39
CA THR A 14 14.13 -27.92 14.24
C THR A 14 14.20 -26.56 14.89
N GLY A 15 13.81 -26.51 16.17
CA GLY A 15 13.89 -25.32 17.01
C GLY A 15 15.32 -24.77 16.98
N VAL A 16 15.51 -23.66 16.27
CA VAL A 16 16.67 -22.82 16.49
C VAL A 16 16.40 -22.09 17.81
N ALA A 17 17.03 -22.60 18.86
CA ALA A 17 17.04 -21.96 20.17
C ALA A 17 17.44 -20.49 19.99
N ALA A 18 16.67 -19.59 20.62
CA ALA A 18 17.01 -18.18 20.72
C ALA A 18 18.37 -18.04 21.42
N GLN A 19 19.44 -17.91 20.67
CA GLN A 19 20.74 -17.52 21.18
C GLN A 19 20.82 -15.99 21.16
N THR A 20 20.93 -15.43 22.33
CA THR A 20 21.31 -14.04 22.57
C THR A 20 22.73 -13.80 22.05
N GLY A 21 22.87 -13.12 20.91
CA GLY A 21 24.16 -12.71 20.36
C GLY A 21 24.22 -12.89 18.84
N GLY A 22 24.04 -11.80 18.09
CA GLY A 22 24.57 -11.63 16.74
C GLY A 22 24.14 -12.60 15.61
N ASN A 23 22.99 -13.25 15.71
CA ASN A 23 22.61 -14.26 14.73
C ASN A 23 22.07 -13.62 13.44
N VAL A 24 22.87 -13.72 12.41
CA VAL A 24 22.45 -13.52 11.02
C VAL A 24 21.42 -14.61 10.68
N PHE A 25 20.24 -14.23 10.24
CA PHE A 25 19.13 -15.15 9.90
C PHE A 25 19.51 -16.09 8.74
N GLU A 26 20.41 -15.64 7.85
CA GLU A 26 21.03 -16.44 6.80
C GLU A 26 22.53 -16.59 7.08
N PRO A 27 23.07 -17.82 7.20
CA PRO A 27 24.49 -18.03 7.45
C PRO A 27 25.38 -17.59 6.27
N GLN A 28 26.64 -17.25 6.54
CA GLN A 28 27.57 -16.77 5.49
C GLN A 28 27.80 -17.78 4.37
N ASN A 29 27.74 -19.08 4.70
CA ASN A 29 27.90 -20.20 3.76
C ASN A 29 26.56 -20.71 3.21
N PHE A 30 25.51 -19.89 3.18
CA PHE A 30 24.20 -20.27 2.65
C PHE A 30 24.32 -20.69 1.18
N ASN A 31 23.90 -21.94 0.90
CA ASN A 31 23.93 -22.52 -0.44
C ASN A 31 22.51 -22.55 -1.03
N ILE A 32 22.30 -21.76 -2.08
CA ILE A 32 21.00 -21.61 -2.75
C ILE A 32 20.57 -22.93 -3.39
N SER A 33 21.49 -23.67 -4.04
CA SER A 33 21.18 -24.95 -4.68
C SER A 33 20.73 -25.99 -3.64
N ALA A 34 21.47 -26.11 -2.54
CA ALA A 34 21.06 -27.01 -1.45
C ALA A 34 19.72 -26.58 -0.82
N ALA A 35 19.44 -25.29 -0.71
CA ALA A 35 18.15 -24.80 -0.23
C ALA A 35 17.00 -25.15 -1.18
N LEU A 36 17.20 -25.08 -2.50
CA LEU A 36 16.25 -25.53 -3.53
C LEU A 36 16.03 -27.05 -3.46
N GLU A 37 17.10 -27.84 -3.32
CA GLU A 37 17.03 -29.29 -3.17
C GLU A 37 16.23 -29.69 -1.92
N ASN A 38 16.41 -28.99 -0.81
CA ASN A 38 15.62 -29.19 0.43
C ASN A 38 14.13 -28.88 0.25
N LEU A 39 13.76 -28.03 -0.71
CA LEU A 39 12.38 -27.78 -1.12
C LEU A 39 11.86 -28.75 -2.17
N GLY A 40 12.64 -29.79 -2.51
CA GLY A 40 12.27 -30.83 -3.48
C GLY A 40 12.54 -30.48 -4.95
N VAL A 41 13.38 -29.49 -5.20
CA VAL A 41 13.78 -29.09 -6.56
C VAL A 41 15.00 -29.91 -7.00
N ASP A 42 14.91 -30.58 -8.15
CA ASP A 42 16.05 -31.25 -8.79
C ASP A 42 16.88 -30.21 -9.57
N VAL A 43 17.81 -29.54 -8.84
CA VAL A 43 18.62 -28.43 -9.39
C VAL A 43 19.43 -28.81 -10.63
N PRO A 44 20.03 -30.03 -10.76
CA PRO A 44 20.71 -30.48 -11.98
C PRO A 44 19.86 -30.46 -13.26
N THR A 45 18.54 -30.58 -13.14
CA THR A 45 17.60 -30.55 -14.29
C THR A 45 17.25 -29.13 -14.75
N LEU A 46 17.59 -28.13 -13.96
CA LEU A 46 17.30 -26.74 -14.31
C LEU A 46 18.26 -26.21 -15.38
N PRO A 47 17.84 -25.24 -16.21
CA PRO A 47 18.73 -24.53 -17.11
C PRO A 47 19.92 -23.98 -16.35
N LYS A 48 21.13 -24.18 -16.87
CA LYS A 48 22.35 -23.64 -16.24
C LYS A 48 22.32 -22.11 -16.29
N PRO A 49 22.68 -21.40 -15.19
CA PRO A 49 22.89 -19.97 -15.25
C PRO A 49 23.89 -19.62 -16.36
N ALA A 50 23.66 -18.53 -17.08
CA ALA A 50 24.62 -18.09 -18.12
C ALA A 50 26.00 -17.82 -17.53
N ASP A 51 27.08 -18.16 -18.27
CA ASP A 51 28.46 -18.03 -17.79
C ASP A 51 28.79 -16.60 -17.34
N THR A 52 29.52 -16.49 -16.22
CA THR A 52 29.78 -15.23 -15.50
C THR A 52 30.83 -14.32 -16.15
N LEU A 53 31.39 -14.71 -17.30
CA LEU A 53 32.57 -14.05 -17.92
C LEU A 53 32.21 -12.84 -18.82
N HIS A 54 30.97 -12.57 -19.10
CA HIS A 54 30.55 -11.41 -19.88
C HIS A 54 29.58 -10.51 -19.09
N PRO A 55 29.59 -9.16 -19.28
CA PRO A 55 28.62 -8.29 -18.66
C PRO A 55 27.22 -8.70 -19.14
N ARG A 56 26.44 -9.24 -18.22
CA ARG A 56 25.12 -9.85 -18.48
C ARG A 56 24.10 -8.77 -18.73
N SER A 57 23.38 -8.87 -19.85
CA SER A 57 22.08 -8.20 -19.93
C SER A 57 21.13 -8.87 -18.93
N SER A 58 20.32 -8.09 -18.19
CA SER A 58 19.28 -8.58 -17.29
C SER A 58 18.33 -9.56 -17.99
N ASP A 59 18.10 -9.37 -19.26
CA ASP A 59 17.26 -10.18 -20.13
C ASP A 59 17.72 -11.65 -20.24
N ALA A 60 19.01 -11.92 -20.48
CA ALA A 60 19.53 -13.29 -20.58
C ALA A 60 19.41 -14.06 -19.25
N GLN A 61 19.60 -13.39 -18.12
CA GLN A 61 19.47 -13.99 -16.78
C GLN A 61 18.01 -14.36 -16.47
N CYS A 62 17.10 -13.46 -16.79
CA CYS A 62 15.67 -13.65 -16.55
C CYS A 62 15.06 -14.67 -17.50
N SER A 63 15.52 -14.76 -18.74
CA SER A 63 15.09 -15.84 -19.67
C SER A 63 15.39 -17.23 -19.09
N HIS A 64 16.58 -17.44 -18.49
CA HIS A 64 16.90 -18.72 -17.82
C HIS A 64 16.06 -18.94 -16.55
N ALA A 65 15.81 -17.90 -15.76
CA ALA A 65 14.94 -17.99 -14.60
C ALA A 65 13.49 -18.32 -14.98
N CYS A 66 12.94 -17.68 -16.01
CA CYS A 66 11.60 -17.98 -16.53
C CYS A 66 11.50 -19.41 -17.08
N ALA A 67 12.53 -19.88 -17.80
CA ALA A 67 12.59 -21.25 -18.28
C ALA A 67 12.63 -22.26 -17.11
N ALA A 68 13.43 -21.99 -16.06
CA ALA A 68 13.49 -22.82 -14.86
C ALA A 68 12.11 -22.87 -14.17
N LEU A 69 11.43 -21.74 -14.01
CA LEU A 69 10.08 -21.70 -13.44
C LEU A 69 9.07 -22.48 -14.30
N THR A 70 9.23 -22.45 -15.63
CA THR A 70 8.37 -23.22 -16.54
C THR A 70 8.60 -24.74 -16.37
N VAL A 71 9.85 -25.18 -16.21
CA VAL A 71 10.18 -26.58 -15.92
C VAL A 71 9.59 -27.02 -14.58
N LEU A 72 9.65 -26.18 -13.56
CA LEU A 72 9.22 -26.51 -12.19
C LEU A 72 7.69 -26.47 -12.01
N PHE A 73 7.01 -25.56 -12.67
CA PHE A 73 5.59 -25.27 -12.37
C PHE A 73 4.63 -25.48 -13.55
N GLY A 74 5.15 -25.74 -14.74
CA GLY A 74 4.35 -25.85 -15.95
C GLY A 74 4.06 -24.50 -16.60
N SER A 75 3.70 -24.51 -17.88
CA SER A 75 3.40 -23.33 -18.68
C SER A 75 2.08 -22.64 -18.32
N ASP A 76 1.20 -23.30 -17.60
CA ASP A 76 -0.07 -22.76 -17.12
C ASP A 76 0.10 -21.71 -16.00
N LYS A 77 1.23 -21.78 -15.28
CA LYS A 77 1.58 -20.78 -14.23
C LYS A 77 2.54 -19.69 -14.72
N ILE A 78 3.02 -19.77 -15.96
CA ILE A 78 3.97 -18.81 -16.52
C ILE A 78 3.35 -18.15 -17.75
N LEU A 79 3.17 -16.83 -17.71
CA LEU A 79 2.78 -16.07 -18.89
C LEU A 79 4.04 -15.57 -19.57
N ALA A 80 4.27 -16.02 -20.79
CA ALA A 80 5.38 -15.57 -21.63
C ALA A 80 4.96 -14.44 -22.55
N GLU A 81 5.89 -13.57 -22.90
CA GLU A 81 5.67 -12.49 -23.87
C GLU A 81 5.14 -13.05 -25.21
N GLY A 82 4.25 -12.32 -25.85
CA GLY A 82 3.58 -12.74 -27.08
C GLY A 82 2.30 -13.55 -26.89
N ALA A 83 2.04 -14.07 -25.69
CA ALA A 83 0.76 -14.75 -25.38
C ALA A 83 -0.34 -13.73 -25.08
N THR A 84 -1.60 -14.02 -25.53
CA THR A 84 -2.76 -13.17 -25.22
C THR A 84 -2.92 -12.93 -23.72
N ALA A 85 -2.82 -13.99 -22.91
CA ALA A 85 -2.91 -13.89 -21.45
C ALA A 85 -1.84 -12.98 -20.81
N TYR A 86 -0.66 -12.85 -21.42
CA TYR A 86 0.37 -11.90 -21.00
C TYR A 86 -0.06 -10.45 -21.31
N SER A 87 -0.58 -10.20 -22.50
CA SER A 87 -1.07 -8.88 -22.91
C SER A 87 -2.27 -8.44 -22.05
N ASP A 88 -3.21 -9.36 -21.78
CA ASP A 88 -4.34 -9.12 -20.90
C ASP A 88 -3.87 -8.78 -19.47
N PHE A 89 -2.89 -9.50 -18.96
CA PHE A 89 -2.32 -9.25 -17.64
C PHE A 89 -1.65 -7.87 -17.54
N THR A 90 -0.80 -7.51 -18.50
CA THR A 90 -0.11 -6.22 -18.52
C THR A 90 -1.06 -5.05 -18.76
N GLY A 91 -2.08 -5.23 -19.60
CA GLY A 91 -3.13 -4.24 -19.87
C GLY A 91 -4.12 -4.02 -18.71
N ALA A 92 -4.18 -4.94 -17.74
CA ALA A 92 -5.10 -4.86 -16.60
C ALA A 92 -4.54 -4.08 -15.38
N TYR A 93 -3.36 -3.47 -15.48
CA TYR A 93 -2.88 -2.59 -14.42
C TYR A 93 -3.73 -1.33 -14.29
N TRP A 94 -3.89 -0.87 -13.06
CA TRP A 94 -4.65 0.33 -12.76
C TRP A 94 -4.05 1.59 -13.41
N SER A 95 -2.72 1.71 -13.47
CA SER A 95 -2.03 2.83 -14.13
C SER A 95 -1.38 2.40 -15.45
N ALA A 96 -1.44 3.27 -16.45
CA ALA A 96 -0.76 3.08 -17.73
C ALA A 96 0.76 2.91 -17.55
N GLN A 97 1.36 3.63 -16.60
CA GLN A 97 2.79 3.56 -16.31
C GLN A 97 3.22 2.15 -15.90
N GLN A 98 2.46 1.46 -15.05
CA GLN A 98 2.79 0.07 -14.69
C GLN A 98 2.51 -0.91 -15.83
N GLY A 99 1.42 -0.71 -16.57
CA GLY A 99 1.05 -1.54 -17.71
C GLY A 99 1.98 -1.41 -18.92
N SER A 100 2.80 -0.35 -18.98
CA SER A 100 3.76 -0.15 -20.08
C SER A 100 5.03 -1.02 -19.96
N LEU A 101 5.34 -1.54 -18.78
CA LEU A 101 6.53 -2.38 -18.57
C LEU A 101 6.34 -3.80 -19.12
N ARG A 102 7.43 -4.38 -19.60
CA ARG A 102 7.47 -5.71 -20.23
C ARG A 102 8.34 -6.65 -19.40
N PRO A 103 7.75 -7.42 -18.45
CA PRO A 103 8.49 -8.46 -17.73
C PRO A 103 8.87 -9.60 -18.68
N SER A 104 10.06 -10.22 -18.49
CA SER A 104 10.48 -11.41 -19.23
C SER A 104 9.49 -12.57 -19.09
N CYS A 105 8.80 -12.67 -17.96
CA CYS A 105 7.64 -13.52 -17.75
C CYS A 105 6.81 -13.06 -16.54
N VAL A 106 5.55 -13.53 -16.48
CA VAL A 106 4.70 -13.38 -15.29
C VAL A 106 4.53 -14.76 -14.63
N PHE A 107 4.93 -14.88 -13.38
CA PHE A 107 4.74 -16.10 -12.58
C PHE A 107 3.53 -15.97 -11.66
N LYS A 108 2.65 -16.99 -11.65
CA LYS A 108 1.42 -17.06 -10.87
C LYS A 108 1.47 -18.21 -9.85
N PRO A 109 2.18 -18.03 -8.70
CA PRO A 109 2.24 -19.03 -7.65
C PRO A 109 0.85 -19.31 -7.06
N THR A 110 0.65 -20.53 -6.53
CA THR A 110 -0.59 -20.96 -5.90
C THR A 110 -0.42 -21.31 -4.42
N ARG A 111 0.82 -21.47 -3.95
CA ARG A 111 1.18 -21.88 -2.59
C ARG A 111 2.40 -21.08 -2.12
N THR A 112 2.55 -20.97 -0.82
CA THR A 112 3.71 -20.35 -0.17
C THR A 112 5.04 -21.00 -0.61
N LEU A 113 5.06 -22.34 -0.78
CA LEU A 113 6.23 -23.06 -1.29
C LEU A 113 6.64 -22.60 -2.71
N ASP A 114 5.68 -22.30 -3.58
CA ASP A 114 5.98 -21.80 -4.93
C ASP A 114 6.69 -20.43 -4.87
N VAL A 115 6.32 -19.59 -3.89
CA VAL A 115 6.98 -18.30 -3.63
C VAL A 115 8.38 -18.49 -3.04
N SER A 116 8.58 -19.48 -2.16
CA SER A 116 9.90 -19.85 -1.61
C SER A 116 10.87 -20.27 -2.72
N ILE A 117 10.41 -21.14 -3.62
CA ILE A 117 11.21 -21.60 -4.78
C ILE A 117 11.51 -20.42 -5.72
N LEU A 118 10.53 -19.54 -5.99
CA LEU A 118 10.75 -18.33 -6.79
C LEU A 118 11.87 -17.46 -6.23
N VAL A 119 11.85 -17.14 -4.92
CA VAL A 119 12.88 -16.28 -4.30
C VAL A 119 14.26 -16.89 -4.48
N LEU A 120 14.41 -18.20 -4.24
CA LEU A 120 15.67 -18.90 -4.42
C LEU A 120 16.09 -18.97 -5.89
N ALA A 121 15.17 -19.23 -6.81
CA ALA A 121 15.46 -19.22 -8.26
C ALA A 121 15.88 -17.81 -8.73
N ALA A 122 15.18 -16.76 -8.34
CA ALA A 122 15.57 -15.38 -8.65
C ALA A 122 17.00 -15.06 -8.14
N ARG A 123 17.36 -15.56 -6.97
CA ARG A 123 18.73 -15.45 -6.42
C ARG A 123 19.73 -16.29 -7.19
N LEU A 124 19.39 -17.53 -7.57
CA LEU A 124 20.28 -18.43 -8.33
C LEU A 124 20.65 -17.82 -9.68
N TYR A 125 19.66 -17.28 -10.39
CA TYR A 125 19.82 -16.68 -11.70
C TYR A 125 20.16 -15.18 -11.66
N GLN A 126 20.16 -14.55 -10.48
CA GLN A 126 20.32 -13.09 -10.32
C GLN A 126 19.32 -12.30 -11.17
N CYS A 127 18.09 -12.81 -11.31
CA CYS A 127 17.02 -12.17 -12.05
C CYS A 127 16.20 -11.28 -11.13
N PRO A 128 16.06 -9.97 -11.42
CA PRO A 128 15.22 -9.09 -10.64
C PRO A 128 13.73 -9.44 -10.81
N PHE A 129 12.95 -9.12 -9.78
CA PHE A 129 11.50 -9.39 -9.78
C PHE A 129 10.68 -8.26 -9.14
N ALA A 130 9.40 -8.20 -9.49
CA ALA A 130 8.40 -7.39 -8.83
C ALA A 130 7.26 -8.28 -8.33
N VAL A 131 6.60 -7.87 -7.26
CA VAL A 131 5.46 -8.61 -6.68
C VAL A 131 4.19 -7.78 -6.81
N LYS A 132 3.18 -8.36 -7.47
CA LYS A 132 1.87 -7.76 -7.70
C LYS A 132 0.81 -8.42 -6.81
N GLY A 133 0.24 -7.64 -5.89
CA GLY A 133 -1.04 -7.94 -5.26
C GLY A 133 -2.18 -7.34 -6.10
N GLY A 134 -2.80 -6.24 -5.66
CA GLY A 134 -3.86 -5.56 -6.43
C GLY A 134 -3.38 -4.74 -7.63
N GLY A 135 -2.09 -4.37 -7.70
CA GLY A 135 -1.54 -3.57 -8.79
C GLY A 135 -2.05 -2.12 -8.83
N HIS A 136 -2.34 -1.53 -7.67
CA HIS A 136 -2.98 -0.20 -7.55
C HIS A 136 -1.99 0.95 -7.29
N ALA A 137 -0.70 0.77 -7.57
CA ALA A 137 0.28 1.86 -7.51
C ALA A 137 0.25 2.69 -8.81
N ALA A 138 0.56 3.98 -8.71
CA ALA A 138 0.47 4.91 -9.83
C ALA A 138 1.68 4.81 -10.79
N TRP A 139 2.89 4.65 -10.27
CA TRP A 139 4.14 4.79 -11.02
C TRP A 139 4.75 3.47 -11.48
N ALA A 140 5.52 3.51 -12.57
CA ALA A 140 6.16 2.37 -13.19
C ALA A 140 7.18 1.68 -12.24
N GLY A 141 7.20 0.35 -12.22
CA GLY A 141 8.15 -0.41 -11.41
C GLY A 141 7.70 -0.69 -9.97
N ALA A 142 6.56 -0.18 -9.50
CA ALA A 142 6.06 -0.43 -8.14
C ALA A 142 5.67 -1.89 -7.92
N SER A 143 4.94 -2.49 -8.86
CA SER A 143 4.50 -3.89 -8.83
C SER A 143 4.59 -4.59 -10.19
N SER A 144 5.27 -3.97 -11.15
CA SER A 144 5.64 -4.47 -12.45
C SER A 144 7.14 -4.24 -12.64
N ILE A 145 7.78 -4.87 -13.63
CA ILE A 145 9.21 -4.73 -13.86
C ILE A 145 9.50 -4.88 -15.36
N GLU A 146 10.49 -4.13 -15.86
CA GLU A 146 11.07 -4.32 -17.18
C GLU A 146 12.14 -5.41 -17.11
N ASP A 147 12.19 -6.33 -18.08
CA ASP A 147 13.19 -7.38 -18.22
C ASP A 147 13.42 -8.23 -16.95
N GLY A 148 12.37 -8.41 -16.14
CA GLY A 148 12.42 -9.17 -14.91
C GLY A 148 11.23 -10.15 -14.77
N ILE A 149 11.04 -10.72 -13.59
CA ILE A 149 9.89 -11.58 -13.31
C ILE A 149 8.82 -10.76 -12.58
N THR A 150 7.60 -10.66 -13.13
CA THR A 150 6.45 -10.18 -12.36
C THR A 150 5.79 -11.36 -11.66
N VAL A 151 5.71 -11.33 -10.33
CA VAL A 151 5.07 -12.35 -9.50
C VAL A 151 3.67 -11.90 -9.16
N SER A 152 2.64 -12.53 -9.73
CA SER A 152 1.25 -12.22 -9.43
C SER A 152 0.71 -13.11 -8.32
N LEU A 153 0.31 -12.50 -7.21
CA LEU A 153 -0.27 -13.22 -6.07
C LEU A 153 -1.78 -13.49 -6.23
N GLU A 154 -2.34 -13.31 -7.43
CA GLU A 154 -3.78 -13.36 -7.71
C GLU A 154 -4.46 -14.70 -7.34
N ASN A 155 -3.69 -15.78 -7.19
CA ASN A 155 -4.24 -17.10 -6.80
C ASN A 155 -4.39 -17.27 -5.28
N PHE A 156 -3.82 -16.38 -4.47
CA PHE A 156 -4.01 -16.39 -3.01
C PHE A 156 -5.32 -15.68 -2.66
N LYS A 157 -6.46 -16.38 -2.80
CA LYS A 157 -7.82 -15.79 -2.69
C LYS A 157 -8.58 -16.25 -1.44
N GLN A 158 -7.89 -16.80 -0.43
CA GLN A 158 -8.55 -17.20 0.80
C GLN A 158 -9.01 -15.97 1.61
N ALA A 159 -10.21 -16.07 2.18
CA ALA A 159 -10.73 -15.20 3.22
C ALA A 159 -11.46 -16.12 4.21
N VAL A 160 -10.76 -16.57 5.26
CA VAL A 160 -11.25 -17.61 6.18
C VAL A 160 -11.39 -17.01 7.57
N VAL A 161 -12.63 -16.88 8.02
CA VAL A 161 -12.96 -16.44 9.38
C VAL A 161 -12.62 -17.58 10.35
N ALA A 162 -11.86 -17.26 11.43
CA ALA A 162 -11.55 -18.23 12.47
C ALA A 162 -12.83 -18.66 13.22
N ALA A 163 -12.84 -19.88 13.77
CA ALA A 163 -14.02 -20.44 14.46
C ALA A 163 -14.51 -19.59 15.64
N ASP A 164 -13.59 -18.90 16.30
CA ASP A 164 -13.89 -17.97 17.41
C ASP A 164 -14.34 -16.58 16.93
N LYS A 165 -14.34 -16.33 15.62
CA LYS A 165 -14.68 -15.05 14.98
C LYS A 165 -13.82 -13.85 15.40
N GLN A 166 -12.63 -14.08 15.97
CA GLN A 166 -11.72 -13.01 16.39
C GLN A 166 -10.75 -12.60 15.31
N THR A 167 -10.46 -13.48 14.35
CA THR A 167 -9.51 -13.21 13.28
C THR A 167 -9.98 -13.75 11.93
N VAL A 168 -9.38 -13.22 10.86
CA VAL A 168 -9.60 -13.66 9.47
C VAL A 168 -8.25 -13.88 8.82
N ASP A 169 -8.03 -15.04 8.21
CA ASP A 169 -6.90 -15.32 7.33
C ASP A 169 -7.22 -14.81 5.92
N ILE A 170 -6.38 -13.93 5.38
CA ILE A 170 -6.62 -13.21 4.13
C ILE A 170 -5.44 -13.37 3.19
N GLY A 171 -5.71 -13.88 1.99
CA GLY A 171 -4.71 -14.03 0.93
C GLY A 171 -4.34 -12.70 0.26
N PRO A 172 -3.06 -12.51 -0.11
CA PRO A 172 -2.58 -11.29 -0.74
C PRO A 172 -3.10 -11.05 -2.18
N GLY A 173 -3.78 -12.00 -2.77
CA GLY A 173 -4.42 -11.85 -4.09
C GLY A 173 -5.78 -11.16 -4.04
N LEU A 174 -6.35 -10.96 -2.84
CA LEU A 174 -7.66 -10.32 -2.68
C LEU A 174 -7.59 -8.79 -2.78
N ARG A 175 -8.72 -8.22 -3.19
CA ARG A 175 -9.05 -6.81 -3.10
C ARG A 175 -9.93 -6.56 -1.88
N TRP A 176 -10.02 -5.33 -1.40
CA TRP A 176 -10.79 -5.04 -0.19
C TRP A 176 -12.27 -5.34 -0.33
N ILE A 177 -12.84 -5.17 -1.52
CA ILE A 177 -14.25 -5.55 -1.77
C ILE A 177 -14.49 -7.05 -1.53
N ASP A 178 -13.55 -7.91 -1.94
CA ASP A 178 -13.67 -9.36 -1.77
C ASP A 178 -13.60 -9.74 -0.29
N VAL A 179 -12.70 -9.10 0.46
CA VAL A 179 -12.56 -9.29 1.91
C VAL A 179 -13.84 -8.90 2.62
N TYR A 180 -14.37 -7.69 2.37
CA TYR A 180 -15.59 -7.23 3.04
C TYR A 180 -16.79 -8.12 2.74
N LYS A 181 -17.02 -8.48 1.47
CA LYS A 181 -18.09 -9.41 1.08
C LYS A 181 -17.95 -10.81 1.72
N ALA A 182 -16.72 -11.22 2.02
CA ALA A 182 -16.50 -12.50 2.70
C ALA A 182 -16.84 -12.42 4.19
N VAL A 183 -16.37 -11.42 4.91
CA VAL A 183 -16.54 -11.30 6.38
C VAL A 183 -17.94 -10.82 6.78
N GLU A 184 -18.62 -10.07 5.93
CA GLU A 184 -20.01 -9.61 6.14
C GLU A 184 -21.01 -10.78 6.29
N LYS A 185 -20.73 -11.95 5.71
CA LYS A 185 -21.55 -13.18 5.88
C LYS A 185 -21.63 -13.63 7.33
N ASP A 186 -20.63 -13.29 8.12
CA ASP A 186 -20.55 -13.58 9.55
C ASP A 186 -20.90 -12.37 10.42
N SER A 187 -21.39 -11.27 9.84
CA SER A 187 -21.65 -9.98 10.49
C SER A 187 -20.37 -9.40 11.12
N LEU A 188 -19.25 -9.54 10.42
CA LEU A 188 -17.93 -9.05 10.81
C LEU A 188 -17.40 -8.01 9.84
N SER A 189 -16.41 -7.27 10.29
CA SER A 189 -15.52 -6.47 9.46
C SER A 189 -14.07 -6.55 9.97
N VAL A 190 -13.16 -5.97 9.19
CA VAL A 190 -11.74 -5.79 9.53
C VAL A 190 -11.35 -4.33 9.26
N ALA A 191 -10.32 -3.83 9.94
CA ALA A 191 -9.75 -2.53 9.61
C ALA A 191 -8.93 -2.64 8.32
N GLY A 192 -9.49 -2.19 7.20
CA GLY A 192 -8.92 -2.35 5.86
C GLY A 192 -9.07 -1.12 4.97
N GLY A 193 -8.80 -1.29 3.69
CA GLY A 193 -8.87 -0.23 2.69
C GLY A 193 -10.27 0.28 2.44
N ARG A 194 -10.39 1.55 2.06
CA ARG A 194 -11.68 2.25 1.87
C ARG A 194 -12.24 2.14 0.45
N MET A 195 -11.40 1.82 -0.52
CA MET A 195 -11.79 1.70 -1.93
C MET A 195 -11.81 0.23 -2.37
N ALA A 196 -12.87 -0.15 -3.07
CA ALA A 196 -13.14 -1.52 -3.52
C ALA A 196 -11.99 -2.20 -4.29
N PRO A 197 -11.34 -1.59 -5.31
CA PRO A 197 -10.36 -2.26 -6.17
C PRO A 197 -8.96 -2.34 -5.56
N VAL A 198 -8.70 -1.70 -4.43
CA VAL A 198 -7.37 -1.67 -3.80
C VAL A 198 -7.01 -3.04 -3.25
N GLY A 199 -5.80 -3.52 -3.55
CA GLY A 199 -5.28 -4.80 -3.07
C GLY A 199 -4.88 -4.78 -1.59
N VAL A 200 -5.04 -5.93 -0.94
CA VAL A 200 -4.73 -6.11 0.48
C VAL A 200 -3.25 -5.83 0.82
N PRO A 201 -2.25 -6.45 0.12
CA PRO A 201 -0.88 -6.45 0.62
C PRO A 201 -0.22 -5.08 0.56
N GLY A 202 -0.35 -4.36 -0.56
CA GLY A 202 0.26 -3.04 -0.70
C GLY A 202 -0.29 -2.05 0.33
N LEU A 203 -1.60 -2.09 0.57
CA LEU A 203 -2.24 -1.21 1.54
C LEU A 203 -1.73 -1.48 2.97
N ILE A 204 -1.72 -2.72 3.42
CA ILE A 204 -1.31 -3.08 4.79
C ILE A 204 0.18 -2.80 5.00
N LEU A 205 1.04 -3.23 4.08
CA LEU A 205 2.49 -3.07 4.22
C LEU A 205 2.94 -1.60 4.22
N GLY A 206 2.16 -0.70 3.60
CA GLY A 206 2.39 0.74 3.65
C GLY A 206 1.64 1.47 4.78
N GLY A 207 0.91 0.75 5.63
CA GLY A 207 0.14 1.31 6.74
C GLY A 207 -1.37 1.04 6.63
N GLY A 208 -2.06 1.70 5.71
CA GLY A 208 -3.47 1.43 5.40
C GLY A 208 -4.47 2.26 6.21
N ILE A 209 -4.79 3.47 5.76
CA ILE A 209 -5.84 4.28 6.39
C ILE A 209 -7.20 3.59 6.21
N SER A 210 -7.95 3.46 7.31
CA SER A 210 -9.27 2.81 7.38
C SER A 210 -10.34 3.77 7.90
N HIS A 211 -11.62 3.49 7.62
CA HIS A 211 -12.75 4.18 8.26
C HIS A 211 -12.79 3.99 9.78
N PHE A 212 -12.14 2.95 10.29
CA PHE A 212 -12.09 2.60 11.71
C PHE A 212 -10.82 3.14 12.40
N ALA A 213 -10.06 4.04 11.75
CA ALA A 213 -8.74 4.46 12.21
C ALA A 213 -8.76 5.12 13.60
N SER A 214 -9.76 5.95 13.91
CA SER A 214 -9.86 6.62 15.21
C SER A 214 -9.95 5.65 16.38
N LYS A 215 -10.62 4.51 16.19
CA LYS A 215 -10.82 3.49 17.22
C LYS A 215 -9.78 2.38 17.20
N ARG A 216 -9.24 2.04 16.02
CA ARG A 216 -8.47 0.83 15.83
C ARG A 216 -7.05 1.05 15.32
N GLY A 217 -6.65 2.26 14.96
CA GLY A 217 -5.44 2.52 14.20
C GLY A 217 -5.61 2.18 12.72
N TRP A 218 -4.54 2.12 12.00
CA TRP A 218 -4.53 1.80 10.58
C TRP A 218 -4.62 0.28 10.34
N ALA A 219 -4.77 -0.15 9.09
CA ALA A 219 -4.93 -1.57 8.76
C ALA A 219 -3.74 -2.41 9.26
N CYS A 220 -2.52 -1.92 9.14
CA CYS A 220 -1.31 -2.60 9.60
C CYS A 220 -1.29 -2.83 11.13
N ASP A 221 -1.98 -1.98 11.90
CA ASP A 221 -2.05 -2.10 13.35
C ASP A 221 -3.02 -3.20 13.81
N ASN A 222 -3.85 -3.69 12.89
CA ASN A 222 -4.84 -4.75 13.13
C ASN A 222 -4.43 -6.11 12.53
N VAL A 223 -3.15 -6.28 12.20
CA VAL A 223 -2.61 -7.57 11.78
C VAL A 223 -2.19 -8.36 13.01
N ALA A 224 -2.80 -9.51 13.25
CA ALA A 224 -2.41 -10.44 14.31
C ALA A 224 -1.11 -11.18 13.94
N SER A 225 -0.99 -11.62 12.68
CA SER A 225 0.25 -12.23 12.17
C SER A 225 0.36 -12.15 10.65
N PHE A 226 1.59 -12.27 10.16
CA PHE A 226 1.93 -12.41 8.75
C PHE A 226 2.57 -13.77 8.51
N GLU A 227 2.19 -14.48 7.43
CA GLU A 227 3.01 -15.54 6.86
C GLU A 227 3.95 -14.89 5.84
N LEU A 228 5.25 -15.00 6.05
CA LEU A 228 6.28 -14.30 5.28
C LEU A 228 7.29 -15.28 4.69
N VAL A 229 7.53 -15.18 3.39
CA VAL A 229 8.68 -15.83 2.73
C VAL A 229 9.88 -14.89 2.79
N THR A 230 10.96 -15.36 3.43
CA THR A 230 12.22 -14.64 3.63
C THR A 230 13.14 -14.71 2.41
N ALA A 231 14.24 -13.97 2.44
CA ALA A 231 15.29 -14.02 1.41
C ALA A 231 15.92 -15.42 1.25
N SER A 232 15.96 -16.21 2.33
CA SER A 232 16.46 -17.60 2.33
C SER A 232 15.42 -18.63 1.86
N GLY A 233 14.24 -18.20 1.42
CA GLY A 233 13.16 -19.08 1.00
C GLY A 233 12.36 -19.74 2.14
N PHE A 234 12.65 -19.42 3.40
CA PHE A 234 11.86 -19.95 4.52
C PHE A 234 10.55 -19.19 4.67
N ALA A 235 9.47 -19.94 4.84
CA ALA A 235 8.17 -19.40 5.26
C ALA A 235 8.13 -19.35 6.79
N ILE A 236 7.91 -18.17 7.36
CA ILE A 236 7.85 -17.95 8.81
C ILE A 236 6.57 -17.21 9.21
N ASN A 237 6.10 -17.46 10.44
CA ASN A 237 4.97 -16.76 11.02
C ASN A 237 5.49 -15.61 11.90
N VAL A 238 5.14 -14.38 11.54
CA VAL A 238 5.61 -13.15 12.17
C VAL A 238 4.47 -12.50 12.92
N SER A 239 4.63 -12.28 14.22
CA SER A 239 3.62 -11.67 15.10
C SER A 239 4.26 -10.82 16.20
N ALA A 240 3.46 -10.19 17.05
CA ALA A 240 3.94 -9.44 18.19
C ALA A 240 4.80 -10.28 19.18
N THR A 241 4.62 -11.60 19.19
CA THR A 241 5.35 -12.55 20.08
C THR A 241 6.34 -13.44 19.33
N SER A 242 6.32 -13.44 18.00
CA SER A 242 7.23 -14.19 17.13
C SER A 242 7.87 -13.24 16.13
N TYR A 243 9.17 -13.03 16.22
CA TYR A 243 9.91 -12.02 15.41
C TYR A 243 9.36 -10.59 15.60
N PRO A 244 9.26 -10.06 16.82
CA PRO A 244 8.56 -8.80 17.13
C PRO A 244 9.16 -7.57 16.45
N ASP A 245 10.46 -7.55 16.18
CA ASP A 245 11.12 -6.49 15.41
C ASP A 245 10.72 -6.52 13.92
N LEU A 246 10.67 -7.70 13.32
CA LEU A 246 10.20 -7.88 11.94
C LEU A 246 8.70 -7.57 11.84
N TYR A 247 7.90 -7.96 12.83
CA TYR A 247 6.48 -7.59 12.93
C TYR A 247 6.28 -6.07 12.95
N TRP A 248 7.10 -5.35 13.71
CA TRP A 248 7.09 -3.89 13.70
C TRP A 248 7.46 -3.32 12.32
N ALA A 249 8.48 -3.88 11.67
CA ALA A 249 8.96 -3.42 10.37
C ALA A 249 7.95 -3.66 9.23
N LEU A 250 7.21 -4.78 9.24
CA LEU A 250 6.17 -5.08 8.26
C LEU A 250 4.97 -4.14 8.35
N ARG A 251 4.77 -3.46 9.48
CA ARG A 251 3.70 -2.50 9.69
C ARG A 251 4.12 -1.09 9.26
N GLY A 252 4.14 -0.85 7.95
CA GLY A 252 4.47 0.43 7.32
C GLY A 252 5.82 0.47 6.58
N GLY A 253 6.66 -0.57 6.70
CA GLY A 253 7.98 -0.61 6.04
C GLY A 253 7.96 -1.06 4.58
N GLY A 254 6.79 -1.30 3.98
CA GLY A 254 6.65 -1.66 2.58
C GLY A 254 7.17 -3.07 2.23
N ASN A 255 7.64 -3.24 0.99
CA ASN A 255 8.09 -4.51 0.43
C ASN A 255 9.60 -4.77 0.63
N ASN A 256 10.13 -4.46 1.81
CA ASN A 256 11.57 -4.46 2.09
C ASN A 256 12.08 -5.68 2.87
N PHE A 257 11.20 -6.60 3.30
CA PHE A 257 11.54 -7.62 4.30
C PHE A 257 11.22 -9.05 3.88
N GLY A 258 10.47 -9.23 2.80
CA GLY A 258 9.99 -10.53 2.34
C GLY A 258 8.71 -10.41 1.50
N ILE A 259 8.19 -11.56 1.08
CA ILE A 259 6.92 -11.68 0.37
C ILE A 259 5.88 -12.28 1.32
N VAL A 260 4.84 -11.53 1.63
CA VAL A 260 3.75 -11.99 2.51
C VAL A 260 2.77 -12.83 1.70
N THR A 261 2.50 -14.04 2.18
CA THR A 261 1.59 -15.02 1.57
C THR A 261 0.28 -15.23 2.34
N ASN A 262 0.20 -14.73 3.57
CA ASN A 262 -1.05 -14.64 4.33
C ASN A 262 -1.02 -13.48 5.33
N PHE A 263 -2.16 -12.82 5.49
CA PHE A 263 -2.41 -11.80 6.51
C PHE A 263 -3.50 -12.33 7.45
N LYS A 264 -3.20 -12.46 8.73
CA LYS A 264 -4.22 -12.73 9.76
C LYS A 264 -4.62 -11.40 10.38
N LEU A 265 -5.84 -10.93 10.12
CA LEU A 265 -6.36 -9.66 10.63
C LEU A 265 -7.30 -9.87 11.81
N ASP A 266 -7.25 -8.93 12.77
CA ASP A 266 -8.27 -8.82 13.81
C ASP A 266 -9.63 -8.53 13.18
N ALA A 267 -10.63 -9.35 13.50
CA ALA A 267 -12.01 -9.16 13.10
C ALA A 267 -12.83 -8.54 14.24
N PHE A 268 -13.91 -7.87 13.89
CA PHE A 268 -14.83 -7.31 14.87
C PHE A 268 -16.27 -7.31 14.35
N PRO A 269 -17.28 -7.38 15.24
CA PRO A 269 -18.66 -7.30 14.86
C PRO A 269 -18.98 -5.97 14.17
N LEU A 270 -19.63 -6.02 13.02
CA LEU A 270 -20.12 -4.87 12.28
C LEU A 270 -21.34 -5.30 11.46
N GLY A 271 -22.42 -4.58 11.59
CA GLY A 271 -23.58 -4.64 10.71
C GLY A 271 -23.56 -3.52 9.67
N GLN A 272 -24.70 -2.86 9.49
CA GLN A 272 -24.75 -1.67 8.65
C GLN A 272 -24.07 -0.48 9.33
N MET A 273 -23.45 0.34 8.50
CA MET A 273 -22.90 1.66 8.82
C MET A 273 -23.79 2.73 8.22
N TRP A 274 -23.79 3.93 8.81
CA TRP A 274 -24.33 5.11 8.12
C TRP A 274 -23.18 5.86 7.45
N GLY A 275 -23.43 6.37 6.24
CA GLY A 275 -22.49 7.24 5.55
C GLY A 275 -22.75 7.33 4.06
N GLY A 276 -21.92 8.13 3.41
CA GLY A 276 -22.02 8.43 2.00
C GLY A 276 -21.32 9.72 1.66
N GLN A 277 -21.67 10.28 0.52
CA GLN A 277 -21.07 11.51 -0.01
C GLN A 277 -22.10 12.64 -0.01
N ARG A 278 -21.67 13.81 0.41
CA ARG A 278 -22.37 15.08 0.22
C ARG A 278 -21.54 15.98 -0.68
N VAL A 279 -22.20 16.65 -1.63
CA VAL A 279 -21.56 17.54 -2.58
C VAL A 279 -21.94 18.99 -2.28
N TYR A 280 -20.92 19.86 -2.25
CA TYR A 280 -21.09 21.27 -1.94
C TYR A 280 -20.48 22.15 -3.01
N LEU A 281 -21.12 23.30 -3.30
CA LEU A 281 -20.60 24.33 -4.20
C LEU A 281 -19.53 25.20 -3.51
N GLU A 282 -18.86 26.04 -4.30
CA GLU A 282 -17.77 26.91 -3.85
C GLU A 282 -18.12 27.83 -2.69
N ASP A 283 -19.33 28.38 -2.68
CA ASP A 283 -19.82 29.28 -1.63
C ASP A 283 -19.90 28.63 -0.24
N ALA A 284 -20.07 27.32 -0.19
CA ALA A 284 -20.05 26.56 1.05
C ALA A 284 -18.63 26.27 1.59
N THR A 285 -17.56 26.55 0.81
CA THR A 285 -16.17 26.20 1.19
C THR A 285 -15.80 26.67 2.60
N PRO A 286 -16.09 27.89 3.08
CA PRO A 286 -15.74 28.30 4.44
C PRO A 286 -16.35 27.38 5.49
N ALA A 287 -17.65 27.05 5.37
CA ALA A 287 -18.35 26.17 6.30
C ALA A 287 -17.86 24.72 6.23
N VAL A 288 -17.50 24.23 5.03
CA VAL A 288 -16.88 22.91 4.83
C VAL A 288 -15.53 22.84 5.56
N LEU A 289 -14.70 23.87 5.47
CA LEU A 289 -13.41 23.91 6.15
C LEU A 289 -13.56 23.99 7.67
N ASP A 290 -14.57 24.70 8.16
CA ASP A 290 -14.92 24.74 9.60
C ASP A 290 -15.35 23.34 10.07
N ALA A 291 -16.17 22.63 9.31
CA ALA A 291 -16.60 21.27 9.63
C ALA A 291 -15.42 20.26 9.61
N ILE A 292 -14.48 20.39 8.67
CA ILE A 292 -13.25 19.57 8.67
C ILE A 292 -12.44 19.80 9.95
N TYR A 293 -12.24 21.07 10.32
CA TYR A 293 -11.49 21.44 11.50
C TYR A 293 -12.13 20.93 12.79
N GLU A 294 -13.41 21.24 13.00
CA GLU A 294 -14.17 20.83 14.19
C GLU A 294 -14.19 19.30 14.36
N PHE A 295 -14.43 18.57 13.28
CA PHE A 295 -14.38 17.11 13.32
C PHE A 295 -12.99 16.60 13.76
N THR A 296 -11.92 17.16 13.20
CA THR A 296 -10.55 16.68 13.45
C THR A 296 -10.08 16.98 14.86
N VAL A 297 -10.40 18.17 15.37
CA VAL A 297 -9.89 18.66 16.67
C VAL A 297 -10.74 18.14 17.83
N SER A 298 -12.06 18.10 17.69
CA SER A 298 -12.96 17.78 18.80
C SER A 298 -13.95 16.64 18.54
N GLY A 299 -14.47 16.52 17.32
CA GLY A 299 -15.54 15.55 17.01
C GLY A 299 -15.09 14.11 17.16
N SER A 300 -14.01 13.74 16.50
CA SER A 300 -13.46 12.38 16.52
C SER A 300 -12.86 11.95 17.86
N VAL A 301 -12.52 12.88 18.74
CA VAL A 301 -12.08 12.59 20.11
C VAL A 301 -13.25 12.20 20.99
N LYS A 302 -14.44 12.75 20.71
CA LYS A 302 -15.67 12.45 21.44
C LYS A 302 -16.37 11.20 20.93
N ASP A 303 -16.18 10.88 19.64
CA ASP A 303 -16.80 9.71 19.00
C ASP A 303 -15.85 9.08 17.97
N GLU A 304 -15.18 8.00 18.39
CA GLU A 304 -14.17 7.29 17.59
C GLU A 304 -14.78 6.38 16.50
N ASP A 305 -16.10 6.20 16.49
CA ASP A 305 -16.79 5.43 15.45
C ASP A 305 -17.03 6.24 14.16
N ALA A 306 -16.61 7.51 14.15
CA ALA A 306 -16.74 8.41 13.00
C ALA A 306 -15.44 8.56 12.19
N ALA A 307 -15.60 8.72 10.88
CA ALA A 307 -14.52 9.06 9.95
C ALA A 307 -15.03 10.02 8.86
N GLN A 308 -14.12 10.81 8.29
CA GLN A 308 -14.41 11.65 7.13
C GLN A 308 -13.24 11.73 6.17
N ILE A 309 -13.57 11.99 4.89
CA ILE A 309 -12.62 12.38 3.84
C ILE A 309 -13.29 13.51 3.08
N VAL A 310 -12.59 14.62 2.87
CA VAL A 310 -13.13 15.73 2.08
C VAL A 310 -12.22 15.98 0.89
N THR A 311 -12.81 15.94 -0.30
CA THR A 311 -12.11 16.10 -1.57
C THR A 311 -12.53 17.42 -2.22
N PHE A 312 -11.57 18.17 -2.74
CA PHE A 312 -11.76 19.40 -3.51
C PHE A 312 -11.41 19.13 -4.97
N ALA A 313 -12.24 19.63 -5.89
CA ALA A 313 -12.08 19.47 -7.33
C ALA A 313 -12.78 20.59 -8.10
N SER A 314 -12.43 20.73 -9.38
CA SER A 314 -13.25 21.48 -10.35
C SER A 314 -14.04 20.50 -11.21
N ALA A 315 -15.37 20.65 -11.23
CA ALA A 315 -16.27 19.82 -12.03
C ALA A 315 -16.70 20.57 -13.31
N PRO A 316 -16.68 19.93 -14.48
CA PRO A 316 -17.13 20.55 -15.73
C PRO A 316 -18.57 21.09 -15.62
N GLY A 317 -18.78 22.35 -15.99
CA GLY A 317 -20.09 22.99 -15.95
C GLY A 317 -20.59 23.42 -14.56
N THR A 318 -19.97 22.95 -13.48
CA THR A 318 -20.36 23.27 -12.09
C THR A 318 -19.36 24.20 -11.42
N GLY A 319 -18.08 24.17 -11.84
CA GLY A 319 -17.01 24.93 -11.20
C GLY A 319 -16.38 24.20 -10.02
N LYS A 320 -15.93 24.95 -9.02
CA LYS A 320 -15.28 24.40 -7.83
C LYS A 320 -16.32 23.72 -6.93
N VAL A 321 -16.01 22.50 -6.53
CA VAL A 321 -16.88 21.66 -5.67
C VAL A 321 -16.07 20.99 -4.57
N SER A 322 -16.75 20.64 -3.49
CA SER A 322 -16.18 19.75 -2.48
C SER A 322 -17.11 18.56 -2.22
N PHE A 323 -16.49 17.39 -1.99
CA PHE A 323 -17.14 16.12 -1.73
C PHE A 323 -16.79 15.68 -0.30
N ALA A 324 -17.75 15.72 0.61
CA ALA A 324 -17.55 15.22 1.96
C ALA A 324 -18.06 13.79 2.07
N ASN A 325 -17.15 12.83 2.19
CA ASN A 325 -17.48 11.44 2.49
C ASN A 325 -17.48 11.27 4.01
N LEU A 326 -18.68 11.06 4.58
CA LEU A 326 -18.92 10.91 6.00
C LEU A 326 -19.24 9.45 6.31
N HIS A 327 -18.63 8.89 7.37
CA HIS A 327 -18.79 7.49 7.72
C HIS A 327 -18.94 7.32 9.23
N TYR A 328 -19.96 6.57 9.64
CA TYR A 328 -20.23 6.24 11.03
C TYR A 328 -20.39 4.73 11.19
N ALA A 329 -19.58 4.11 12.03
CA ALA A 329 -19.51 2.65 12.20
C ALA A 329 -20.71 2.05 12.94
N LYS A 330 -21.86 2.77 12.96
CA LYS A 330 -23.14 2.35 13.54
C LYS A 330 -24.29 2.73 12.60
N PRO A 331 -25.44 2.03 12.65
CA PRO A 331 -26.59 2.34 11.82
C PRO A 331 -27.41 3.53 12.38
N ILE A 332 -26.75 4.66 12.62
CA ILE A 332 -27.35 5.88 13.18
C ILE A 332 -27.13 7.02 12.19
N ALA A 333 -28.21 7.45 11.55
CA ALA A 333 -28.18 8.56 10.62
C ALA A 333 -27.85 9.88 11.32
N ASN A 334 -27.01 10.70 10.68
CA ASN A 334 -26.65 12.04 11.14
C ASN A 334 -26.21 12.09 12.62
N ALA A 335 -25.35 11.15 13.04
CA ALA A 335 -24.81 11.14 14.39
C ALA A 335 -24.25 12.53 14.77
N SER A 336 -24.38 12.91 16.05
CA SER A 336 -24.06 14.26 16.55
C SER A 336 -22.62 14.71 16.27
N VAL A 337 -21.70 13.77 16.05
CA VAL A 337 -20.31 14.05 15.64
C VAL A 337 -20.24 14.80 14.30
N PHE A 338 -21.27 14.68 13.45
CA PHE A 338 -21.40 15.37 12.17
C PHE A 338 -22.30 16.61 12.23
N SER A 339 -22.62 17.15 13.40
CA SER A 339 -23.50 18.32 13.54
C SER A 339 -23.02 19.55 12.75
N SER A 340 -21.70 19.75 12.62
CA SER A 340 -21.14 20.84 11.81
C SER A 340 -21.52 20.72 10.32
N TRP A 341 -21.75 19.51 9.81
CA TRP A 341 -22.16 19.25 8.43
C TRP A 341 -23.66 19.45 8.20
N SER A 342 -24.48 19.34 9.24
CA SER A 342 -25.94 19.37 9.13
C SER A 342 -26.49 20.75 8.71
N ASN A 343 -25.74 21.82 8.93
CA ASN A 343 -26.14 23.20 8.60
C ASN A 343 -25.62 23.67 7.25
N ILE A 344 -24.90 22.82 6.52
CA ILE A 344 -24.35 23.15 5.19
C ILE A 344 -25.26 22.56 4.14
N THR A 345 -25.83 23.39 3.25
CA THR A 345 -26.70 22.93 2.18
C THR A 345 -25.90 22.18 1.12
N ALA A 346 -26.15 20.89 1.00
CA ALA A 346 -25.58 20.05 -0.06
C ALA A 346 -26.43 20.13 -1.33
N ILE A 347 -25.81 20.07 -2.49
CA ILE A 347 -26.49 19.96 -3.79
C ILE A 347 -26.79 18.51 -4.17
N ASP A 348 -26.10 17.56 -3.53
CA ASP A 348 -26.34 16.13 -3.64
C ASP A 348 -25.98 15.45 -2.31
N ASP A 349 -26.74 14.44 -1.91
CA ASP A 349 -26.54 13.69 -0.66
C ASP A 349 -26.89 12.22 -0.89
N THR A 350 -25.87 11.36 -0.85
CA THR A 350 -25.99 9.91 -0.99
C THR A 350 -25.87 9.18 0.35
N THR A 351 -25.89 9.90 1.48
CA THR A 351 -25.75 9.28 2.81
C THR A 351 -26.92 8.35 3.12
N ASP A 352 -26.62 7.10 3.49
CA ASP A 352 -27.60 6.07 3.79
C ASP A 352 -26.97 4.96 4.66
N LEU A 353 -27.79 4.00 5.08
CA LEU A 353 -27.33 2.79 5.74
C LEU A 353 -26.87 1.76 4.71
N ARG A 354 -25.67 1.28 4.88
CA ARG A 354 -25.10 0.24 3.99
C ARG A 354 -24.01 -0.57 4.69
N PRO A 355 -23.71 -1.80 4.21
CA PRO A 355 -22.58 -2.59 4.71
C PRO A 355 -21.24 -1.93 4.29
N MET A 356 -20.12 -2.38 4.88
CA MET A 356 -18.78 -1.87 4.57
C MET A 356 -18.41 -2.05 3.09
N SER A 357 -18.84 -3.17 2.47
CA SER A 357 -18.65 -3.38 1.01
C SER A 357 -19.35 -2.30 0.19
N GLY A 358 -20.56 -1.90 0.56
CA GLY A 358 -21.29 -0.80 -0.09
C GLY A 358 -20.62 0.57 0.10
N MET A 359 -19.97 0.81 1.25
CA MET A 359 -19.15 2.02 1.45
C MET A 359 -17.92 2.02 0.54
N ALA A 360 -17.25 0.87 0.40
CA ALA A 360 -16.07 0.73 -0.44
C ALA A 360 -16.39 0.89 -1.94
N ASP A 361 -17.54 0.39 -2.38
CA ASP A 361 -18.03 0.57 -3.76
C ASP A 361 -18.39 2.04 -4.04
N LEU A 362 -19.02 2.73 -3.09
CA LEU A 362 -19.39 4.14 -3.24
C LEU A 362 -18.16 5.04 -3.46
N LEU A 363 -17.11 4.85 -2.66
CA LEU A 363 -15.86 5.62 -2.79
C LEU A 363 -15.11 5.34 -4.10
N ASN A 364 -15.41 4.25 -4.78
CA ASN A 364 -14.84 3.92 -6.08
C ASN A 364 -15.62 4.54 -7.26
N GLN A 365 -16.80 5.07 -7.03
CA GLN A 365 -17.59 5.73 -8.09
C GLN A 365 -16.88 6.99 -8.58
N GLY A 366 -16.73 7.11 -9.89
CA GLY A 366 -16.00 8.22 -10.51
C GLY A 366 -14.47 8.11 -10.48
N ALA A 367 -13.90 7.03 -9.91
CA ALA A 367 -12.47 6.78 -10.01
C ALA A 367 -12.08 6.40 -11.45
N PRO A 368 -10.89 6.82 -11.93
CA PRO A 368 -10.41 6.42 -13.26
C PRO A 368 -10.29 4.90 -13.34
N GLY A 369 -10.72 4.35 -14.48
CA GLY A 369 -10.52 2.94 -14.80
C GLY A 369 -9.05 2.60 -15.12
N PRO A 370 -8.76 1.31 -15.41
CA PRO A 370 -7.45 0.88 -15.89
C PRO A 370 -7.04 1.61 -17.18
N GLY A 371 -5.74 1.79 -17.39
CA GLY A 371 -5.17 2.33 -18.64
C GLY A 371 -4.98 3.84 -18.67
N ALA A 372 -5.44 4.59 -17.68
CA ALA A 372 -5.10 6.00 -17.54
C ALA A 372 -3.68 6.19 -16.96
N TYR A 373 -2.99 7.26 -17.35
CA TYR A 373 -1.83 7.74 -16.62
C TYR A 373 -2.29 8.33 -15.30
N GLN A 374 -1.53 8.08 -14.24
CA GLN A 374 -1.92 8.45 -12.89
C GLN A 374 -0.73 8.93 -12.08
N THR A 375 -0.97 9.84 -11.16
CA THR A 375 0.01 10.19 -10.12
C THR A 375 -0.69 10.48 -8.81
N TRP A 376 -0.03 10.09 -7.73
CA TRP A 376 -0.44 10.40 -6.37
C TRP A 376 0.73 11.06 -5.65
N TRP A 377 0.44 12.12 -4.89
CA TRP A 377 1.41 12.79 -4.05
C TRP A 377 0.81 13.02 -2.68
N GLY A 378 1.60 12.81 -1.63
CA GLY A 378 1.15 12.98 -0.25
C GLY A 378 2.03 13.94 0.54
N ILE A 379 1.42 14.73 1.40
CA ILE A 379 2.08 15.44 2.50
C ILE A 379 1.20 15.39 3.74
N SER A 380 1.80 15.61 4.91
CA SER A 380 1.06 15.72 6.16
C SER A 380 1.40 17.01 6.87
N LEU A 381 0.41 17.56 7.57
CA LEU A 381 0.54 18.84 8.28
C LEU A 381 -0.22 18.78 9.60
N LYS A 382 0.10 19.65 10.55
CA LYS A 382 -0.69 19.86 11.76
C LYS A 382 -1.98 20.59 11.43
N MET A 383 -3.07 20.23 12.10
CA MET A 383 -4.38 20.79 11.82
C MET A 383 -4.47 22.25 12.26
N ASP A 384 -4.78 23.12 11.30
CA ASP A 384 -5.01 24.55 11.50
C ASP A 384 -6.03 25.07 10.48
N ARG A 385 -7.07 25.76 10.94
CA ARG A 385 -8.17 26.23 10.08
C ARG A 385 -7.73 27.27 9.03
N PRO A 386 -6.93 28.30 9.38
CA PRO A 386 -6.41 29.24 8.39
C PRO A 386 -5.47 28.59 7.36
N LEU A 387 -4.69 27.59 7.76
CA LEU A 387 -3.84 26.83 6.83
C LEU A 387 -4.67 26.03 5.83
N LEU A 388 -5.78 25.42 6.25
CA LEU A 388 -6.70 24.72 5.34
C LEU A 388 -7.23 25.66 4.24
N GLN A 389 -7.59 26.92 4.59
CA GLN A 389 -8.03 27.90 3.60
C GLN A 389 -6.91 28.20 2.59
N PHE A 390 -5.70 28.48 3.07
CA PHE A 390 -4.54 28.74 2.21
C PHE A 390 -4.28 27.56 1.24
N ILE A 391 -4.41 26.32 1.72
CA ILE A 391 -4.22 25.11 0.93
C ILE A 391 -5.25 25.02 -0.21
N VAL A 392 -6.53 25.24 0.10
CA VAL A 392 -7.61 25.17 -0.90
C VAL A 392 -7.45 26.28 -1.95
N ASP A 393 -7.14 27.50 -1.51
CA ASP A 393 -6.90 28.63 -2.42
C ASP A 393 -5.70 28.34 -3.34
N THR A 394 -4.61 27.81 -2.78
CA THR A 394 -3.40 27.41 -3.53
C THR A 394 -3.71 26.30 -4.54
N PHE A 395 -4.47 25.29 -4.12
CA PHE A 395 -4.87 24.19 -5.01
C PHE A 395 -5.62 24.72 -6.24
N TYR A 396 -6.65 25.52 -6.06
CA TYR A 396 -7.43 26.06 -7.20
C TYR A 396 -6.64 27.04 -8.06
N ALA A 397 -5.77 27.86 -7.45
CA ALA A 397 -4.90 28.76 -8.20
C ALA A 397 -3.92 28.00 -9.11
N GLN A 398 -3.36 26.90 -8.64
CA GLN A 398 -2.43 26.08 -9.40
C GLN A 398 -3.17 25.18 -10.41
N GLU A 399 -4.33 24.64 -10.08
CA GLU A 399 -5.18 23.87 -11.02
C GLU A 399 -5.55 24.70 -12.23
N ALA A 400 -5.81 25.98 -12.08
CA ALA A 400 -6.11 26.91 -13.18
C ALA A 400 -4.97 26.98 -14.23
N THR A 401 -3.72 26.72 -13.85
CA THR A 401 -2.58 26.72 -14.77
C THR A 401 -2.60 25.55 -15.76
N VAL A 402 -3.35 24.50 -15.48
CA VAL A 402 -3.54 23.31 -16.33
C VAL A 402 -5.00 23.16 -16.81
N ALA A 403 -5.80 24.21 -16.74
CA ALA A 403 -7.20 24.18 -17.17
C ALA A 403 -7.38 23.80 -18.65
N GLY A 404 -6.40 24.12 -19.52
CA GLY A 404 -6.39 23.76 -20.94
C GLY A 404 -5.82 22.37 -21.26
N VAL A 405 -5.37 21.61 -20.24
CA VAL A 405 -4.84 20.25 -20.42
C VAL A 405 -5.98 19.26 -20.25
N GLU A 406 -6.11 18.32 -21.20
CA GLU A 406 -7.09 17.25 -21.08
C GLU A 406 -6.76 16.36 -19.87
N LYS A 407 -7.69 16.28 -18.94
CA LYS A 407 -7.55 15.47 -17.73
C LYS A 407 -8.82 14.69 -17.43
N ILE A 408 -8.67 13.50 -16.86
CA ILE A 408 -9.77 12.73 -16.31
C ILE A 408 -10.15 13.32 -14.95
N LEU A 409 -9.14 13.59 -14.11
CA LEU A 409 -9.32 14.29 -12.83
C LEU A 409 -8.03 14.99 -12.38
N LEU A 410 -8.19 16.02 -11.54
CA LEU A 410 -7.17 16.57 -10.66
C LEU A 410 -7.89 16.94 -9.36
N ILE A 411 -7.54 16.28 -8.27
CA ILE A 411 -8.22 16.44 -6.98
C ILE A 411 -7.22 16.57 -5.83
N MET A 412 -7.69 17.19 -4.75
CA MET A 412 -6.99 17.25 -3.46
C MET A 412 -7.93 16.71 -2.38
N ALA A 413 -7.51 15.66 -1.67
CA ALA A 413 -8.26 15.08 -0.56
C ALA A 413 -7.62 15.42 0.78
N VAL A 414 -8.42 15.89 1.73
CA VAL A 414 -8.05 16.17 3.13
C VAL A 414 -8.52 15.00 3.99
N GLN A 415 -7.60 14.35 4.69
CA GLN A 415 -7.89 13.16 5.51
C GLN A 415 -7.31 13.33 6.91
N PRO A 416 -8.15 13.42 7.95
CA PRO A 416 -7.68 13.59 9.31
C PRO A 416 -6.88 12.37 9.82
N ILE A 417 -5.79 12.64 10.55
CA ILE A 417 -5.17 11.71 11.49
C ILE A 417 -5.45 12.27 12.88
N THR A 418 -6.51 11.80 13.48
CA THR A 418 -6.98 12.27 14.78
C THR A 418 -6.03 11.84 15.89
N LYS A 419 -6.06 12.50 17.06
CA LYS A 419 -5.29 12.05 18.23
C LYS A 419 -5.65 10.63 18.64
N SER A 420 -6.93 10.26 18.57
CA SER A 420 -7.38 8.90 18.85
C SER A 420 -6.76 7.89 17.87
N ALA A 421 -6.75 8.19 16.56
CA ALA A 421 -6.12 7.34 15.57
C ALA A 421 -4.61 7.16 15.85
N ALA A 422 -3.89 8.24 16.09
CA ALA A 422 -2.46 8.19 16.40
C ALA A 422 -2.15 7.40 17.68
N LYS A 423 -3.00 7.49 18.72
CA LYS A 423 -2.91 6.65 19.93
C LYS A 423 -3.18 5.18 19.62
N ALA A 424 -4.22 4.86 18.85
CA ALA A 424 -4.56 3.50 18.47
C ALA A 424 -3.45 2.82 17.64
N MET A 425 -2.64 3.58 16.90
CA MET A 425 -1.48 3.10 16.14
C MET A 425 -0.31 2.64 17.03
N GLN A 426 -0.32 2.94 18.33
CA GLN A 426 0.74 2.53 19.27
C GLN A 426 0.54 1.12 19.83
N LYS A 427 -0.58 0.45 19.56
CA LYS A 427 -0.85 -0.90 20.04
C LYS A 427 0.16 -1.93 19.51
N ASN A 428 0.34 -3.03 20.26
CA ASN A 428 1.24 -4.13 19.90
C ASN A 428 2.69 -3.68 19.59
N GLY A 429 3.20 -2.68 20.30
CA GLY A 429 4.55 -2.17 20.15
C GLY A 429 4.71 -1.11 19.03
N GLY A 430 3.61 -0.56 18.52
CA GLY A 430 3.60 0.47 17.49
C GLY A 430 3.98 -0.04 16.10
N ASN A 431 4.19 0.86 15.17
CA ASN A 431 4.52 0.60 13.77
C ASN A 431 5.70 1.46 13.29
N ALA A 432 6.14 1.29 12.04
CA ALA A 432 7.31 1.98 11.50
C ALA A 432 7.05 3.44 11.09
N LEU A 433 5.80 3.89 11.05
CA LEU A 433 5.40 5.15 10.40
C LEU A 433 5.86 6.43 11.13
N GLY A 434 6.16 6.36 12.43
CA GLY A 434 6.71 7.49 13.17
C GLY A 434 5.70 8.60 13.51
N ILE A 435 4.39 8.30 13.47
CA ILE A 435 3.35 9.27 13.85
C ILE A 435 3.27 9.37 15.36
N ASP A 436 3.53 10.57 15.89
CA ASP A 436 3.49 10.87 17.32
C ASP A 436 2.11 11.42 17.72
N PRO A 437 1.36 10.74 18.61
CA PRO A 437 0.04 11.19 19.06
C PRO A 437 0.08 12.52 19.82
N GLU A 438 1.19 12.88 20.47
CA GLU A 438 1.29 14.08 21.27
C GLU A 438 1.43 15.36 20.42
N ASN A 439 2.01 15.23 19.23
CA ASN A 439 2.22 16.36 18.31
C ASN A 439 1.05 16.63 17.34
N GLY A 440 -0.01 15.79 17.38
CA GLY A 440 -1.22 15.93 16.55
C GLY A 440 -2.31 16.83 17.17
N PRO A 441 -3.50 16.94 16.54
CA PRO A 441 -3.94 16.18 15.37
C PRO A 441 -3.28 16.66 14.08
N TYR A 442 -3.16 15.71 13.14
CA TYR A 442 -2.63 15.97 11.79
C TYR A 442 -3.72 15.76 10.73
N PHE A 443 -3.40 16.13 9.51
CA PHE A 443 -4.12 15.65 8.33
C PHE A 443 -3.14 15.29 7.23
N VAL A 444 -3.54 14.31 6.42
CA VAL A 444 -2.86 13.95 5.18
C VAL A 444 -3.57 14.67 4.04
N LEU A 445 -2.81 15.38 3.22
CA LEU A 445 -3.24 15.80 1.89
C LEU A 445 -2.83 14.72 0.88
N ASN A 446 -3.78 14.34 0.05
CA ASN A 446 -3.53 13.51 -1.12
C ASN A 446 -3.90 14.28 -2.37
N PHE A 447 -2.93 14.50 -3.23
CA PHE A 447 -3.13 15.05 -4.57
C PHE A 447 -3.15 13.89 -5.55
N ASN A 448 -4.21 13.79 -6.33
CA ASN A 448 -4.38 12.74 -7.33
C ASN A 448 -4.70 13.39 -8.67
N ALA A 449 -3.95 13.01 -9.71
CA ALA A 449 -4.25 13.37 -11.08
C ALA A 449 -4.31 12.12 -11.95
N ALA A 450 -5.23 12.13 -12.92
CA ALA A 450 -5.34 11.13 -13.97
C ALA A 450 -5.57 11.81 -15.33
N TRP A 451 -4.90 11.28 -16.37
CA TRP A 451 -4.92 11.85 -17.71
C TRP A 451 -4.72 10.76 -18.79
N ASN A 452 -4.93 11.10 -20.06
CA ASN A 452 -4.87 10.15 -21.17
C ASN A 452 -3.54 10.21 -21.95
N ASN A 453 -2.94 11.39 -22.09
CA ASN A 453 -1.80 11.59 -22.99
C ASN A 453 -0.48 11.57 -22.22
N LYS A 454 0.45 10.70 -22.58
CA LYS A 454 1.75 10.57 -21.92
C LYS A 454 2.52 11.89 -21.84
N GLU A 455 2.41 12.71 -22.84
CA GLU A 455 3.10 14.01 -22.98
C GLU A 455 2.68 15.02 -21.90
N ASP A 456 1.55 14.81 -21.24
CA ASP A 456 1.05 15.68 -20.18
C ASP A 456 1.58 15.32 -18.78
N GLU A 457 2.29 14.20 -18.65
CA GLU A 457 2.80 13.69 -17.37
C GLU A 457 3.61 14.75 -16.60
N ALA A 458 4.57 15.40 -17.27
CA ALA A 458 5.41 16.42 -16.64
C ALA A 458 4.60 17.64 -16.13
N LYS A 459 3.49 17.98 -16.82
CA LYS A 459 2.62 19.11 -16.42
C LYS A 459 1.91 18.82 -15.11
N PHE A 460 1.34 17.60 -14.95
CA PHE A 460 0.65 17.21 -13.72
C PHE A 460 1.62 17.06 -12.55
N HIS A 461 2.79 16.48 -12.76
CA HIS A 461 3.82 16.43 -11.72
C HIS A 461 4.26 17.83 -11.29
N THR A 462 4.46 18.74 -12.23
CA THR A 462 4.90 20.12 -11.95
C THR A 462 3.84 20.89 -11.16
N VAL A 463 2.57 20.82 -11.55
CA VAL A 463 1.51 21.55 -10.84
C VAL A 463 1.34 21.06 -9.41
N ILE A 464 1.37 19.74 -9.19
CA ILE A 464 1.26 19.18 -7.83
C ILE A 464 2.49 19.54 -7.00
N ALA A 465 3.69 19.45 -7.58
CA ALA A 465 4.92 19.84 -6.92
C ALA A 465 4.91 21.32 -6.49
N ASN A 466 4.41 22.22 -7.33
CA ASN A 466 4.25 23.63 -7.00
C ASN A 466 3.29 23.84 -5.82
N ILE A 467 2.14 23.16 -5.82
CA ILE A 467 1.19 23.20 -4.70
C ILE A 467 1.91 22.78 -3.41
N ILE A 468 2.59 21.64 -3.42
CA ILE A 468 3.28 21.09 -2.25
C ILE A 468 4.35 22.06 -1.73
N ASN A 469 5.13 22.65 -2.61
CA ASN A 469 6.18 23.61 -2.22
C ASN A 469 5.60 24.86 -1.55
N LEU A 470 4.54 25.44 -2.13
CA LEU A 470 3.86 26.60 -1.57
C LEU A 470 3.24 26.29 -0.21
N VAL A 471 2.54 25.16 -0.11
CA VAL A 471 1.87 24.71 1.12
C VAL A 471 2.90 24.40 2.22
N LYS A 472 4.01 23.72 1.91
CA LYS A 472 5.06 23.43 2.87
C LYS A 472 5.75 24.72 3.38
N ALA A 473 6.05 25.66 2.49
CA ALA A 473 6.64 26.94 2.87
C ALA A 473 5.74 27.71 3.84
N GLU A 474 4.44 27.76 3.57
CA GLU A 474 3.48 28.43 4.46
C GLU A 474 3.30 27.68 5.79
N ALA A 475 3.25 26.34 5.77
CA ALA A 475 3.19 25.53 6.98
C ALA A 475 4.43 25.74 7.88
N GLN A 476 5.63 25.76 7.29
CA GLN A 476 6.87 26.05 8.01
C GLN A 476 6.85 27.44 8.65
N ARG A 477 6.41 28.46 7.90
CA ARG A 477 6.26 29.84 8.42
C ARG A 477 5.35 29.88 9.65
N ARG A 478 4.37 28.99 9.74
CA ARG A 478 3.41 28.87 10.87
C ARG A 478 3.81 27.85 11.94
N ASN A 479 4.91 27.11 11.80
CA ASN A 479 5.30 25.96 12.64
C ASN A 479 4.25 24.83 12.66
N LEU A 480 3.61 24.61 11.53
CA LEU A 480 2.56 23.61 11.31
C LEU A 480 3.01 22.48 10.37
N ASP A 481 4.26 22.52 9.94
CA ASP A 481 4.85 21.50 9.07
C ASP A 481 4.97 20.15 9.79
N ASN A 482 5.00 19.09 8.98
CA ASN A 482 5.25 17.72 9.40
C ASN A 482 5.96 16.99 8.25
N ASP A 483 6.98 16.22 8.57
CA ASP A 483 7.78 15.51 7.56
C ASP A 483 7.08 14.25 7.04
N PHE A 484 6.13 13.69 7.78
CA PHE A 484 5.50 12.42 7.43
C PHE A 484 4.83 12.45 6.06
N VAL A 485 5.25 11.53 5.20
CA VAL A 485 4.65 11.23 3.90
C VAL A 485 4.07 9.82 3.95
N TYR A 486 2.76 9.71 3.73
CA TYR A 486 2.10 8.40 3.73
C TYR A 486 2.53 7.58 2.51
N LEU A 487 3.15 6.42 2.74
CA LEU A 487 3.78 5.58 1.71
C LEU A 487 2.81 5.25 0.56
N ASN A 488 1.55 4.91 0.86
CA ASN A 488 0.59 4.54 -0.17
C ASN A 488 0.08 5.72 -1.01
N TYR A 489 0.40 6.96 -0.62
CA TYR A 489 0.09 8.18 -1.40
C TYR A 489 1.33 8.86 -1.94
N ALA A 490 2.51 8.30 -1.65
CA ALA A 490 3.75 8.89 -2.11
C ALA A 490 3.94 8.69 -3.62
N SER A 491 4.38 9.76 -4.28
CA SER A 491 4.84 9.68 -5.65
C SER A 491 6.25 9.09 -5.73
N GLU A 492 6.65 8.65 -6.91
CA GLU A 492 8.01 8.18 -7.18
C GLU A 492 9.10 9.21 -6.88
N TYR A 493 8.75 10.48 -6.73
CA TYR A 493 9.66 11.57 -6.40
C TYR A 493 9.80 11.84 -4.90
N GLN A 494 9.07 11.11 -4.05
CA GLN A 494 9.07 11.28 -2.60
C GLN A 494 9.78 10.13 -1.88
N ASP A 495 10.38 10.40 -0.71
CA ASP A 495 10.99 9.38 0.17
C ASP A 495 10.13 9.21 1.45
N PRO A 496 9.06 8.41 1.39
CA PRO A 496 8.21 8.21 2.56
C PRO A 496 8.95 7.53 3.72
N ILE A 497 9.85 6.58 3.44
CA ILE A 497 10.61 5.90 4.52
C ILE A 497 11.60 6.87 5.18
N GLY A 498 12.19 7.79 4.43
CA GLY A 498 12.99 8.88 4.98
C GLY A 498 12.21 9.78 5.91
N SER A 499 10.92 9.96 5.64
CA SER A 499 10.01 10.82 6.42
C SER A 499 9.57 10.21 7.77
N TYR A 500 9.81 8.91 8.01
CA TYR A 500 9.47 8.25 9.29
C TYR A 500 10.39 8.64 10.45
N GLY A 501 11.39 9.48 10.19
CA GLY A 501 12.41 9.91 11.13
C GLY A 501 13.64 8.99 11.15
N LEU A 502 14.80 9.56 11.48
CA LEU A 502 16.09 8.87 11.44
C LEU A 502 16.12 7.58 12.26
N LYS A 503 15.57 7.61 13.48
CA LYS A 503 15.52 6.45 14.37
C LYS A 503 14.76 5.27 13.76
N ASN A 504 13.60 5.53 13.16
CA ASN A 504 12.79 4.49 12.54
C ASN A 504 13.44 3.96 11.26
N LYS A 505 13.98 4.86 10.42
CA LYS A 505 14.72 4.46 9.22
C LYS A 505 15.92 3.58 9.55
N GLN A 506 16.74 3.95 10.53
CA GLN A 506 17.87 3.15 11.00
C GLN A 506 17.43 1.78 11.50
N ARG A 507 16.39 1.73 12.35
CA ARG A 507 15.83 0.47 12.84
C ARG A 507 15.32 -0.44 11.71
N LEU A 508 14.63 0.12 10.70
CA LEU A 508 14.20 -0.63 9.51
C LEU A 508 15.40 -1.21 8.75
N MET A 509 16.47 -0.44 8.59
CA MET A 509 17.70 -0.91 7.92
C MET A 509 18.41 -2.02 8.69
N GLU A 510 18.47 -1.93 10.02
CA GLU A 510 19.05 -2.97 10.89
C GLU A 510 18.24 -4.27 10.82
N ILE A 511 16.91 -4.17 10.87
CA ILE A 511 16.01 -5.32 10.73
C ILE A 511 16.16 -5.96 9.34
N SER A 512 16.18 -5.15 8.28
CA SER A 512 16.42 -5.67 6.92
C SER A 512 17.73 -6.43 6.83
N LYS A 513 18.83 -5.90 7.34
CA LYS A 513 20.15 -6.58 7.35
C LYS A 513 20.15 -7.87 8.17
N ARG A 514 19.37 -7.95 9.25
CA ARG A 514 19.25 -9.13 10.09
C ARG A 514 18.56 -10.30 9.37
N TYR A 515 17.44 -10.02 8.69
CA TYR A 515 16.61 -11.06 8.05
C TYR A 515 16.95 -11.28 6.58
N ASP A 516 17.61 -10.32 5.93
CA ASP A 516 18.09 -10.36 4.55
C ASP A 516 19.51 -9.79 4.47
N PRO A 517 20.54 -10.52 4.97
CA PRO A 517 21.92 -10.02 4.98
C PRO A 517 22.50 -9.80 3.59
N LYS A 518 21.95 -10.46 2.58
CA LYS A 518 22.33 -10.28 1.16
C LYS A 518 21.52 -9.19 0.46
N GLN A 519 20.58 -8.58 1.17
CA GLN A 519 19.74 -7.48 0.68
C GLN A 519 19.00 -7.80 -0.62
N VAL A 520 18.51 -9.04 -0.73
CA VAL A 520 17.75 -9.58 -1.87
C VAL A 520 16.56 -8.65 -2.19
N PHE A 521 15.80 -8.27 -1.15
CA PHE A 521 14.64 -7.39 -1.30
C PHE A 521 15.00 -5.91 -1.53
N GLN A 522 16.27 -5.52 -1.47
CA GLN A 522 16.73 -4.19 -1.87
C GLN A 522 17.23 -4.16 -3.31
N TYR A 523 17.82 -5.26 -3.81
CA TYR A 523 18.49 -5.30 -5.12
C TYR A 523 17.74 -6.13 -6.16
N LEU A 524 17.26 -7.34 -5.81
CA LEU A 524 16.51 -8.19 -6.74
C LEU A 524 15.01 -7.87 -6.78
N GLN A 525 14.47 -7.18 -5.77
CA GLN A 525 13.15 -6.55 -5.84
C GLN A 525 13.33 -5.02 -5.83
N PRO A 526 13.76 -4.42 -6.94
CA PRO A 526 14.14 -3.00 -6.96
C PRO A 526 12.96 -2.03 -6.84
N GLY A 527 11.74 -2.48 -7.13
CA GLY A 527 10.52 -1.68 -7.11
C GLY A 527 10.01 -1.37 -5.71
N GLY A 528 9.15 -0.38 -5.60
CA GLY A 528 8.67 0.15 -4.31
C GLY A 528 9.63 1.17 -3.70
N PHE A 529 9.31 1.62 -2.49
CA PHE A 529 10.17 2.54 -1.74
C PHE A 529 11.21 1.76 -0.96
N LYS A 530 12.51 1.96 -1.27
CA LYS A 530 13.60 1.19 -0.70
C LYS A 530 14.30 1.92 0.44
N LEU A 531 14.78 1.14 1.41
CA LEU A 531 15.39 1.67 2.64
C LEU A 531 16.62 2.56 2.36
N VAL A 532 17.42 2.22 1.35
CA VAL A 532 18.68 2.90 1.04
C VAL A 532 18.54 3.89 -0.11
N LYS A 533 17.72 3.58 -1.10
CA LYS A 533 17.64 4.39 -2.33
C LYS A 533 16.83 5.68 -2.17
N GLY A 534 15.96 5.77 -1.15
CA GLY A 534 15.03 6.88 -1.00
C GLY A 534 13.97 6.90 -2.12
N ALA A 535 13.68 8.07 -2.69
CA ALA A 535 12.73 8.22 -3.79
C ALA A 535 13.14 7.35 -5.00
N PRO A 536 12.21 6.59 -5.61
CA PRO A 536 12.46 5.78 -6.79
C PRO A 536 13.01 6.58 -7.97
N ASN A 537 12.44 7.77 -8.21
CA ASN A 537 12.89 8.71 -9.23
C ASN A 537 13.51 9.94 -8.55
N ARG A 538 14.79 10.17 -8.78
CA ARG A 538 15.53 11.30 -8.21
C ARG A 538 15.57 12.54 -9.12
N ASN A 539 15.14 12.41 -10.36
CA ASN A 539 15.10 13.50 -11.32
C ASN A 539 13.82 14.32 -11.12
N THR A 540 13.74 15.04 -10.03
CA THR A 540 12.55 15.82 -9.66
C THR A 540 12.28 16.94 -10.68
N PRO A 541 11.06 17.11 -11.15
CA PRO A 541 10.65 18.34 -11.82
C PRO A 541 10.63 19.46 -10.76
N ASN A 542 11.69 20.28 -10.70
CA ASN A 542 11.83 21.52 -9.89
C ASN A 542 11.23 21.52 -8.46
N VAL A 543 11.23 20.35 -7.79
CA VAL A 543 10.70 20.24 -6.42
C VAL A 543 11.87 20.38 -5.46
N SER A 544 11.97 21.52 -4.80
CA SER A 544 12.73 21.68 -3.56
C SER A 544 12.01 20.90 -2.44
N LEU A 545 11.95 19.59 -2.54
CA LEU A 545 11.62 18.75 -1.39
C LEU A 545 12.74 18.97 -0.39
N ALA A 546 12.40 19.44 0.82
CA ALA A 546 13.36 19.54 1.91
C ALA A 546 14.10 18.19 1.96
N ARG A 547 15.39 18.21 1.63
CA ARG A 547 16.26 17.04 1.73
C ARG A 547 16.35 16.74 3.21
N GLY A 548 15.67 15.68 3.65
CA GLY A 548 15.98 15.08 4.93
C GLY A 548 17.49 14.86 4.93
N ASN A 549 18.17 15.44 5.93
CA ASN A 549 19.62 15.48 6.07
C ASN A 549 20.31 14.28 5.45
N GLU A 550 21.07 14.51 4.39
CA GLU A 550 22.03 13.56 3.85
C GLU A 550 23.07 13.28 4.94
N LEU A 551 23.09 12.05 5.46
CA LEU A 551 24.21 11.43 6.12
C LEU A 551 24.66 10.24 5.30
#